data_0af2c147b860f22a1ca51e6be4316da8
#
_entry.id   0af2c147b860f22a1ca51e6be4316da8
#
_cell.length_a   1.000
_cell.length_b   1.000
_cell.length_c   1.000
_cell.angle_alpha   90.00
_cell.angle_beta   90.00
_cell.angle_gamma   90.00
#
_symmetry.space_group_name_H-M   'P 1'
#
loop_
_entity.id
_entity.type
_entity.pdbx_description
1 polymer ?
#
loop_
_entity_poly.entity_id
_entity_poly.type
_entity_poly.pdbx_seq_one_letter_code
_entity_poly.pdbx_strand_id
1 'polypeptide(L)'
;MAIPLKKFAEQCEEVAIANGKITPLSSPSVSLHDISREWRKLCNATPYKSLNLPNWSEKEEGAAEVIIAALTYLQRIGCKDIEKLLWANLELHRRQTL
;
A
#
# COMPACT_ATOMS: atom_id res chain seq x y z
N MET A 1 -1.04 -17.39 10.89
CA MET A 1 -2.38 -16.80 11.03
C MET A 1 -2.48 -15.53 10.19
N ALA A 2 -3.51 -15.44 9.37
CA ALA A 2 -3.69 -14.27 8.51
C ALA A 2 -4.27 -13.11 9.32
N ILE A 3 -3.69 -11.92 9.14
CA ILE A 3 -4.22 -10.69 9.75
C ILE A 3 -5.31 -10.16 8.81
N PRO A 4 -6.50 -9.79 9.32
CA PRO A 4 -7.52 -9.17 8.48
C PRO A 4 -6.97 -7.94 7.76
N LEU A 5 -7.35 -7.74 6.52
CA LEU A 5 -6.85 -6.63 5.72
C LEU A 5 -7.15 -5.28 6.36
N LYS A 6 -8.32 -5.14 6.99
CA LYS A 6 -8.67 -3.92 7.72
C LYS A 6 -7.62 -3.60 8.78
N LYS A 7 -7.23 -4.60 9.56
CA LYS A 7 -6.25 -4.42 10.63
C LYS A 7 -4.87 -4.09 10.07
N PHE A 8 -4.51 -4.73 8.98
CA PHE A 8 -3.25 -4.44 8.29
C PHE A 8 -3.21 -2.99 7.80
N ALA A 9 -4.31 -2.52 7.18
CA ALA A 9 -4.39 -1.14 6.70
C ALA A 9 -4.31 -0.13 7.85
N GLU A 10 -4.96 -0.42 8.99
CA GLU A 10 -4.85 0.42 10.18
C GLU A 10 -3.41 0.51 10.65
N GLN A 11 -2.68 -0.61 10.65
CA GLN A 11 -1.27 -0.61 11.01
C GLN A 11 -0.41 0.15 10.01
N CYS A 12 -0.74 0.12 8.73
CA CYS A 12 -0.02 0.93 7.73
C CYS A 12 -0.11 2.41 8.09
N GLU A 13 -1.28 2.89 8.45
CA GLU A 13 -1.47 4.28 8.86
C GLU A 13 -0.71 4.59 10.15
N GLU A 14 -0.82 3.73 11.16
CA GLU A 14 -0.12 3.93 12.42
C GLU A 14 1.39 4.02 12.24
N VAL A 15 1.96 3.15 11.43
CA VAL A 15 3.40 3.14 11.15
C VAL A 15 3.81 4.40 10.39
N ALA A 16 3.01 4.85 9.42
CA ALA A 16 3.29 6.08 8.69
C ALA A 16 3.32 7.30 9.61
N ILE A 17 2.40 7.35 10.58
CA ILE A 17 2.38 8.40 11.60
C ILE A 17 3.63 8.29 12.50
N ALA A 18 3.93 7.08 12.97
CA ALA A 18 5.07 6.85 13.86
C ALA A 18 6.40 7.21 13.20
N ASN A 19 6.51 6.99 11.90
CA ASN A 19 7.73 7.32 11.13
C ASN A 19 7.78 8.77 10.68
N GLY A 20 6.79 9.57 11.01
CA GLY A 20 6.76 10.99 10.65
C GLY A 20 6.44 11.28 9.19
N LYS A 21 5.99 10.28 8.41
CA LYS A 21 5.58 10.48 7.02
C LYS A 21 4.31 11.29 6.92
N ILE A 22 3.40 11.08 7.85
CA ILE A 22 2.15 11.82 7.96
C ILE A 22 1.89 12.12 9.44
N THR A 23 1.00 13.08 9.69
CA THR A 23 0.47 13.34 11.03
C THR A 23 -1.02 13.04 11.02
N PRO A 24 -1.66 12.90 12.20
CA PRO A 24 -3.11 12.69 12.24
C PRO A 24 -3.91 13.81 11.53
N LEU A 25 -3.30 15.01 11.38
CA LEU A 25 -3.94 16.16 10.74
C LEU A 25 -3.57 16.31 9.26
N SER A 26 -2.69 15.44 8.73
CA SER A 26 -2.27 15.53 7.33
C SER A 26 -3.44 15.28 6.39
N SER A 27 -3.48 16.03 5.28
CA SER A 27 -4.43 15.78 4.21
C SER A 27 -4.17 14.41 3.56
N PRO A 28 -5.20 13.68 3.12
CA PRO A 28 -5.00 12.45 2.37
C PRO A 28 -4.12 12.60 1.12
N SER A 29 -4.04 13.82 0.55
CA SER A 29 -3.18 14.07 -0.61
C SER A 29 -1.71 13.76 -0.35
N VAL A 30 -1.26 13.84 0.91
CA VAL A 30 0.10 13.44 1.26
C VAL A 30 0.33 11.97 0.94
N SER A 31 -0.65 11.12 1.21
CA SER A 31 -0.55 9.69 0.89
C SER A 31 -0.57 9.43 -0.61
N LEU A 32 -1.22 10.28 -1.41
CA LEU A 32 -1.14 10.19 -2.87
C LEU A 32 0.28 10.46 -3.36
N HIS A 33 0.97 11.44 -2.78
CA HIS A 33 2.37 11.69 -3.10
C HIS A 33 3.25 10.49 -2.75
N ASP A 34 2.96 9.82 -1.64
CA ASP A 34 3.68 8.61 -1.24
C ASP A 34 3.50 7.49 -2.26
N ILE A 35 2.29 7.29 -2.76
CA ILE A 35 2.02 6.29 -3.81
C ILE A 35 2.87 6.59 -5.04
N SER A 36 2.89 7.84 -5.48
CA SER A 36 3.66 8.26 -6.65
C SER A 36 5.16 8.02 -6.46
N ARG A 37 5.67 8.36 -5.27
CA ARG A 37 7.09 8.17 -4.94
C ARG A 37 7.46 6.68 -4.94
N GLU A 38 6.66 5.86 -4.30
CA GLU A 38 6.93 4.42 -4.22
C GLU A 38 6.80 3.76 -5.60
N TRP A 39 5.86 4.21 -6.41
CA TRP A 39 5.74 3.76 -7.80
C TRP A 39 7.02 4.03 -8.60
N ARG A 40 7.58 5.25 -8.48
CA ARG A 40 8.80 5.60 -9.18
C ARG A 40 9.99 4.74 -8.71
N LYS A 41 10.07 4.49 -7.40
CA LYS A 41 11.10 3.60 -6.87
C LYS A 41 10.98 2.18 -7.44
N LEU A 42 9.74 1.68 -7.52
CA LEU A 42 9.48 0.36 -8.09
C LEU A 42 9.92 0.30 -9.56
N CYS A 43 9.64 1.33 -10.34
CA CYS A 43 10.05 1.38 -11.74
C CYS A 43 11.57 1.30 -11.90
N ASN A 44 12.34 1.78 -10.93
CA ASN A 44 13.79 1.79 -10.95
C ASN A 44 14.42 0.63 -10.15
N ALA A 45 13.60 -0.24 -9.56
CA ALA A 45 14.10 -1.34 -8.73
C ALA A 45 14.77 -2.41 -9.59
N THR A 46 15.80 -3.04 -9.00
CA THR A 46 16.53 -4.14 -9.65
C THR A 46 15.92 -5.48 -9.25
N PRO A 47 16.19 -6.57 -10.00
CA PRO A 47 15.77 -7.90 -9.59
C PRO A 47 16.64 -8.51 -8.50
N TYR A 48 17.64 -7.76 -8.01
CA TYR A 48 18.56 -8.25 -7.02
C TYR A 48 17.99 -8.18 -5.61
N LYS A 49 18.66 -8.87 -4.70
CA LYS A 49 18.30 -8.98 -3.30
C LYS A 49 18.17 -7.59 -2.65
N SER A 50 17.08 -7.36 -1.92
CA SER A 50 16.89 -6.13 -1.18
C SER A 50 17.86 -6.04 0.00
N LEU A 51 18.40 -4.85 0.26
CA LEU A 51 19.27 -4.61 1.41
C LEU A 51 18.48 -4.66 2.72
N ASN A 52 17.24 -4.18 2.70
CA ASN A 52 16.41 -4.12 3.90
C ASN A 52 15.69 -5.43 4.20
N LEU A 53 15.29 -6.15 3.15
CA LEU A 53 14.55 -7.41 3.25
C LEU A 53 15.23 -8.46 2.40
N PRO A 54 16.34 -9.05 2.87
CA PRO A 54 17.20 -9.91 2.02
C PRO A 54 16.57 -11.22 1.56
N ASN A 55 15.39 -11.58 2.08
CA ASN A 55 14.65 -12.74 1.57
C ASN A 55 13.85 -12.43 0.30
N TRP A 56 13.81 -11.16 -0.11
CA TRP A 56 13.06 -10.72 -1.29
C TRP A 56 13.93 -9.81 -2.16
N SER A 57 13.53 -9.66 -3.41
CA SER A 57 14.20 -8.74 -4.33
C SER A 57 13.76 -7.29 -4.10
N GLU A 58 14.50 -6.35 -4.65
CA GLU A 58 14.11 -4.94 -4.63
C GLU A 58 12.76 -4.72 -5.32
N LYS A 59 12.48 -5.47 -6.39
CA LYS A 59 11.19 -5.37 -7.09
C LYS A 59 10.04 -5.84 -6.22
N GLU A 60 10.23 -6.92 -5.48
CA GLU A 60 9.22 -7.42 -4.57
C GLU A 60 8.98 -6.44 -3.42
N GLU A 61 10.05 -5.93 -2.83
CA GLU A 61 9.94 -4.92 -1.78
C GLU A 61 9.24 -3.67 -2.30
N GLY A 62 9.64 -3.21 -3.50
CA GLY A 62 9.04 -2.02 -4.12
C GLY A 62 7.55 -2.18 -4.36
N ALA A 63 7.12 -3.35 -4.85
CA ALA A 63 5.70 -3.62 -5.04
C ALA A 63 4.95 -3.61 -3.71
N ALA A 64 5.53 -4.21 -2.67
CA ALA A 64 4.94 -4.19 -1.33
C ALA A 64 4.80 -2.75 -0.80
N GLU A 65 5.79 -1.89 -1.04
CA GLU A 65 5.72 -0.49 -0.62
C GLU A 65 4.58 0.27 -1.31
N VAL A 66 4.34 0.00 -2.59
CA VAL A 66 3.21 0.60 -3.31
C VAL A 66 1.89 0.15 -2.70
N ILE A 67 1.76 -1.13 -2.37
CA ILE A 67 0.56 -1.68 -1.73
C ILE A 67 0.32 -0.99 -0.38
N ILE A 68 1.35 -0.88 0.45
CA ILE A 68 1.25 -0.24 1.77
C ILE A 68 0.83 1.22 1.62
N ALA A 69 1.42 1.95 0.67
CA ALA A 69 1.06 3.35 0.44
C ALA A 69 -0.40 3.48 0.00
N ALA A 70 -0.87 2.59 -0.87
CA ALA A 70 -2.26 2.59 -1.33
C ALA A 70 -3.24 2.26 -0.20
N LEU A 71 -2.91 1.29 0.65
CA LEU A 71 -3.74 0.95 1.81
C LEU A 71 -3.78 2.11 2.81
N THR A 72 -2.66 2.78 3.02
CA THR A 72 -2.62 3.97 3.88
C THR A 72 -3.55 5.05 3.34
N TYR A 73 -3.51 5.29 2.03
CA TYR A 73 -4.40 6.26 1.40
C TYR A 73 -5.88 5.91 1.62
N LEU A 74 -6.25 4.65 1.37
CA LEU A 74 -7.63 4.21 1.57
C LEU A 74 -8.07 4.39 3.02
N GLN A 75 -7.19 4.12 3.97
CA GLN A 75 -7.46 4.33 5.38
C GLN A 75 -7.67 5.82 5.67
N ARG A 76 -6.85 6.70 5.09
CA ARG A 76 -6.91 8.14 5.32
C ARG A 76 -8.17 8.79 4.74
N ILE A 77 -8.69 8.28 3.63
CA ILE A 77 -9.94 8.80 3.06
C ILE A 77 -11.18 8.17 3.70
N GLY A 78 -11.01 7.29 4.68
CA GLY A 78 -12.12 6.70 5.42
C GLY A 78 -12.84 5.56 4.74
N CYS A 79 -12.15 4.81 3.88
CA CYS A 79 -12.74 3.63 3.26
C CYS A 79 -13.11 2.63 4.35
N LYS A 80 -14.40 2.27 4.43
CA LYS A 80 -14.92 1.48 5.55
C LYS A 80 -14.58 0.00 5.46
N ASP A 81 -14.52 -0.54 4.26
CA ASP A 81 -14.29 -1.98 4.07
C ASP A 81 -13.39 -2.18 2.86
N ILE A 82 -12.09 -2.06 3.10
CA ILE A 82 -11.07 -2.14 2.07
C ILE A 82 -11.07 -3.53 1.40
N GLU A 83 -11.20 -4.59 2.20
CA GLU A 83 -11.21 -5.95 1.66
C GLU A 83 -12.37 -6.15 0.70
N LYS A 84 -13.57 -5.72 1.09
CA LYS A 84 -14.76 -5.84 0.25
C LYS A 84 -14.60 -5.02 -1.04
N LEU A 85 -14.01 -3.83 -0.94
CA LEU A 85 -13.72 -3.01 -2.12
C LEU A 85 -12.80 -3.75 -3.10
N LEU A 86 -11.72 -4.35 -2.60
CA LEU A 86 -10.77 -5.05 -3.43
C LEU A 86 -11.41 -6.26 -4.10
N TRP A 87 -12.22 -7.03 -3.36
CA TRP A 87 -12.94 -8.16 -3.94
C TRP A 87 -13.95 -7.72 -4.99
N ALA A 88 -14.68 -6.63 -4.73
CA ALA A 88 -15.64 -6.09 -5.70
C ALA A 88 -14.94 -5.63 -6.99
N ASN A 89 -13.79 -4.98 -6.84
CA ASN A 89 -13.00 -4.51 -7.98
C ASN A 89 -12.45 -5.70 -8.78
N LEU A 90 -11.97 -6.71 -8.10
CA LEU A 90 -11.47 -7.92 -8.77
C LEU A 90 -12.59 -8.62 -9.54
N GLU A 91 -13.78 -8.69 -8.97
CA GLU A 91 -14.94 -9.28 -9.63
C GLU A 91 -15.34 -8.49 -10.87
N LEU A 92 -15.26 -7.15 -10.80
CA LEU A 92 -15.49 -6.29 -11.96
C LEU A 92 -14.53 -6.62 -13.10
N HIS A 93 -13.23 -6.77 -12.77
CA HIS A 93 -12.21 -7.12 -13.76
C HIS A 93 -12.50 -8.51 -14.37
N ARG A 94 -12.93 -9.46 -13.55
CA ARG A 94 -13.26 -10.81 -14.02
C ARG A 94 -14.37 -10.79 -15.06
N ARG A 95 -15.40 -9.95 -14.86
CA ARG A 95 -16.49 -9.81 -15.80
C ARG A 95 -16.05 -9.19 -17.13
N GLN A 96 -15.06 -8.34 -17.09
CA GLN A 96 -14.56 -7.66 -18.28
C GLN A 96 -13.75 -8.57 -19.21
N THR A 97 -13.27 -9.69 -18.71
CA THR A 97 -12.47 -10.63 -19.50
C THR A 97 -13.30 -11.70 -20.21
N LEU A 98 -14.59 -11.71 -20.02
CA LEU A 98 -15.47 -12.71 -20.63
C LEU A 98 -16.00 -12.27 -22.01
#